data_e8ef5ee01bb0c450ef97c53a8efdac5f
#
_entry.id   e8ef5ee01bb0c450ef97c53a8efdac5f
#
_cell.length_a   1.000
_cell.length_b   1.000
_cell.length_c   1.000
_cell.angle_alpha   90.00
_cell.angle_beta   90.00
_cell.angle_gamma   90.00
#
_symmetry.space_group_name_H-M   'P 1'
#
loop_
_entity.id
_entity.type
_entity.pdbx_description
1 polymer ?
#
loop_
_entity_poly.entity_id
_entity_poly.type
_entity_poly.pdbx_seq_one_letter_code
_entity_poly.pdbx_strand_id
1 'polypeptide(L)'
;MSRHIQKLKALAPALLLAAGLAGPGAALAGNQKEELIADSVKLALANAIKDARPPKPAFRDDAARARYQLWLAEMSSRLKRKIPDDQSRIEFLETAWYESTRSGLDPAMVLGLIQVESAYRKYAVSMVGARGYMQVMPFWTGVVGDSDRSKLFHMQANLRYGCAILRMYLDMEGGNLYLALGRYNGSRGKPQYPNAVLSAWKKWEMNAG
;
A
#
# COMPACT_ATOMS: atom_id res chain seq x y z
N MET A 1 -53.35 -12.87 59.86
CA MET A 1 -53.47 -12.68 58.39
C MET A 1 -52.52 -11.51 58.00
N SER A 2 -51.34 -11.82 57.50
CA SER A 2 -50.44 -10.78 57.01
C SER A 2 -49.71 -11.33 55.78
N ARG A 3 -49.95 -10.71 54.61
CA ARG A 3 -49.40 -11.10 53.31
C ARG A 3 -48.02 -10.51 53.11
N HIS A 4 -47.00 -11.34 53.05
CA HIS A 4 -45.68 -10.92 52.61
C HIS A 4 -45.65 -10.77 51.07
N ILE A 5 -45.41 -9.54 50.58
CA ILE A 5 -45.16 -9.25 49.19
C ILE A 5 -43.65 -9.33 48.97
N GLN A 6 -43.16 -10.36 48.31
CA GLN A 6 -41.79 -10.45 47.86
C GLN A 6 -41.58 -9.53 46.63
N LYS A 7 -40.68 -8.57 46.76
CA LYS A 7 -40.22 -7.73 45.66
C LYS A 7 -39.17 -8.48 44.85
N LEU A 8 -39.54 -8.92 43.63
CA LEU A 8 -38.57 -9.37 42.64
C LEU A 8 -37.68 -8.17 42.20
N LYS A 9 -36.38 -8.29 42.46
CA LYS A 9 -35.38 -7.40 41.88
C LYS A 9 -35.07 -7.90 40.45
N ALA A 10 -35.48 -7.13 39.45
CA ALA A 10 -35.06 -7.36 38.05
C ALA A 10 -33.56 -7.06 37.90
N LEU A 11 -32.76 -8.08 37.53
CA LEU A 11 -31.42 -7.90 37.05
C LEU A 11 -31.51 -7.39 35.59
N ALA A 12 -31.04 -6.19 35.36
CA ALA A 12 -30.80 -5.71 34.01
C ALA A 12 -29.51 -6.36 33.46
N PRO A 13 -29.49 -6.88 32.21
CA PRO A 13 -28.27 -7.35 31.63
C PRO A 13 -27.40 -6.16 31.24
N ALA A 14 -26.17 -6.12 31.75
CA ALA A 14 -25.14 -5.20 31.35
C ALA A 14 -24.71 -5.55 29.91
N LEU A 15 -25.09 -4.73 28.94
CA LEU A 15 -24.61 -4.77 27.57
C LEU A 15 -23.15 -4.30 27.57
N LEU A 16 -22.20 -5.21 27.54
CA LEU A 16 -20.80 -4.94 27.29
C LEU A 16 -20.63 -4.47 25.83
N LEU A 17 -20.60 -3.16 25.62
CA LEU A 17 -20.18 -2.56 24.36
C LEU A 17 -18.69 -2.83 24.21
N ALA A 18 -18.32 -3.86 23.44
CA ALA A 18 -16.97 -4.04 22.97
C ALA A 18 -16.67 -2.91 21.96
N ALA A 19 -16.13 -1.80 22.45
CA ALA A 19 -15.54 -0.76 21.62
C ALA A 19 -14.28 -1.36 20.98
N GLY A 20 -14.42 -1.91 19.77
CA GLY A 20 -13.30 -2.30 18.92
C GLY A 20 -12.48 -1.04 18.66
N LEU A 21 -11.26 -1.01 19.19
CA LEU A 21 -10.23 -0.04 18.83
C LEU A 21 -9.84 -0.28 17.38
N ALA A 22 -10.62 0.31 16.45
CA ALA A 22 -10.18 0.51 15.08
C ALA A 22 -9.04 1.54 15.15
N GLY A 23 -7.80 1.08 15.04
CA GLY A 23 -6.65 1.96 14.97
C GLY A 23 -6.81 2.95 13.81
N PRO A 24 -6.31 4.19 13.92
CA PRO A 24 -6.55 5.28 12.96
C PRO A 24 -6.01 5.04 11.54
N GLY A 25 -5.37 3.89 11.26
CA GLY A 25 -4.81 3.55 9.96
C GLY A 25 -5.81 2.96 8.95
N ALA A 26 -6.93 2.38 9.39
CA ALA A 26 -7.84 1.68 8.48
C ALA A 26 -8.72 2.63 7.63
N ALA A 27 -8.88 3.88 8.04
CA ALA A 27 -9.73 4.85 7.35
C ALA A 27 -9.02 5.62 6.22
N LEU A 28 -7.70 5.49 6.08
CA LEU A 28 -6.91 6.22 5.09
C LEU A 28 -6.59 5.41 3.83
N ALA A 29 -6.74 4.08 3.88
CA ALA A 29 -6.29 3.18 2.82
C ALA A 29 -7.36 2.91 1.75
N GLY A 30 -6.92 2.90 0.49
CA GLY A 30 -7.62 2.26 -0.62
C GLY A 30 -8.92 2.91 -1.06
N ASN A 31 -8.96 4.24 -1.26
CA ASN A 31 -10.17 4.95 -1.70
C ASN A 31 -10.00 5.58 -3.09
N GLN A 32 -9.19 4.96 -3.96
CA GLN A 32 -8.97 5.41 -5.33
C GLN A 32 -10.30 5.55 -6.09
N LYS A 33 -10.45 6.65 -6.81
CA LYS A 33 -11.61 6.89 -7.66
C LYS A 33 -11.27 6.57 -9.11
N GLU A 34 -12.23 6.00 -9.84
CA GLU A 34 -12.12 5.87 -11.28
C GLU A 34 -12.20 7.26 -11.90
N GLU A 35 -11.17 7.67 -12.63
CA GLU A 35 -11.08 8.93 -13.33
C GLU A 35 -10.98 8.67 -14.84
N LEU A 36 -11.53 9.58 -15.63
CA LEU A 36 -11.33 9.57 -17.08
C LEU A 36 -9.87 9.92 -17.37
N ILE A 37 -9.13 8.98 -17.91
CA ILE A 37 -7.75 9.16 -18.34
C ILE A 37 -7.66 9.04 -19.87
N ALA A 38 -6.77 9.82 -20.48
CA ALA A 38 -6.55 9.79 -21.92
C ALA A 38 -6.10 8.40 -22.39
N ASP A 39 -6.50 7.99 -23.60
CA ASP A 39 -6.20 6.65 -24.11
C ASP A 39 -4.69 6.41 -24.27
N SER A 40 -3.91 7.44 -24.58
CA SER A 40 -2.44 7.37 -24.58
C SER A 40 -1.86 7.03 -23.20
N VAL A 41 -2.44 7.57 -22.14
CA VAL A 41 -2.05 7.27 -20.76
C VAL A 41 -2.45 5.85 -20.38
N LYS A 42 -3.66 5.41 -20.78
CA LYS A 42 -4.11 4.01 -20.60
C LYS A 42 -3.15 3.04 -21.28
N LEU A 43 -2.77 3.32 -22.53
CA LEU A 43 -1.85 2.47 -23.28
C LEU A 43 -0.47 2.40 -22.63
N ALA A 44 0.09 3.52 -22.20
CA ALA A 44 1.36 3.57 -21.49
C ALA A 44 1.32 2.77 -20.19
N LEU A 45 0.25 2.92 -19.42
CA LEU A 45 0.04 2.20 -18.17
C LEU A 45 -0.15 0.69 -18.41
N ALA A 46 -0.95 0.30 -19.41
CA ALA A 46 -1.13 -1.10 -19.79
C ALA A 46 0.19 -1.76 -20.21
N ASN A 47 1.04 -1.08 -20.99
CA ASN A 47 2.36 -1.57 -21.36
C ASN A 47 3.27 -1.73 -20.14
N ALA A 48 3.25 -0.79 -19.20
CA ALA A 48 4.00 -0.90 -17.96
C ALA A 48 3.58 -2.10 -17.10
N ILE A 49 2.29 -2.42 -17.08
CA ILE A 49 1.71 -3.53 -16.32
C ILE A 49 1.92 -4.88 -16.98
N LYS A 50 1.86 -4.95 -18.31
CA LYS A 50 1.97 -6.19 -19.10
C LYS A 50 3.32 -6.89 -18.93
N ASP A 51 4.38 -6.16 -18.64
CA ASP A 51 5.71 -6.74 -18.46
C ASP A 51 5.78 -7.60 -17.19
N ALA A 52 5.56 -8.89 -17.33
CA ALA A 52 5.51 -9.88 -16.25
C ALA A 52 6.88 -10.49 -15.90
N ARG A 53 7.99 -9.90 -16.37
CA ARG A 53 9.33 -10.40 -16.06
C ARG A 53 9.57 -10.40 -14.54
N PRO A 54 10.23 -11.47 -14.00
CA PRO A 54 10.65 -11.50 -12.61
C PRO A 54 11.52 -10.28 -12.26
N PRO A 55 11.45 -9.77 -11.03
CA PRO A 55 12.31 -8.67 -10.61
C PRO A 55 13.77 -9.13 -10.67
N LYS A 56 14.55 -8.48 -11.54
CA LYS A 56 16.01 -8.65 -11.63
C LYS A 56 16.65 -7.28 -11.57
N PRO A 57 17.10 -6.83 -10.39
CA PRO A 57 17.81 -5.57 -10.27
C PRO A 57 19.03 -5.55 -11.20
N ALA A 58 19.09 -4.54 -12.07
CA ALA A 58 20.27 -4.29 -12.91
C ALA A 58 21.05 -3.12 -12.30
N PHE A 59 22.36 -3.28 -12.20
CA PHE A 59 23.24 -2.27 -11.61
C PHE A 59 24.22 -1.79 -12.67
N ARG A 60 24.45 -0.48 -12.74
CA ARG A 60 25.39 0.16 -13.68
C ARG A 60 26.85 -0.12 -13.31
N ASP A 61 27.13 -0.34 -12.02
CA ASP A 61 28.46 -0.55 -11.47
C ASP A 61 28.38 -1.31 -10.12
N ASP A 62 29.54 -1.73 -9.60
CA ASP A 62 29.63 -2.45 -8.32
C ASP A 62 29.26 -1.58 -7.11
N ALA A 63 29.49 -0.27 -7.19
CA ALA A 63 29.07 0.64 -6.11
C ALA A 63 27.54 0.73 -6.02
N ALA A 64 26.82 0.72 -7.15
CA ALA A 64 25.36 0.66 -7.17
C ALA A 64 24.86 -0.67 -6.60
N ARG A 65 25.52 -1.78 -6.94
CA ARG A 65 25.22 -3.10 -6.37
C ARG A 65 25.42 -3.13 -4.86
N ALA A 66 26.55 -2.62 -4.38
CA ALA A 66 26.85 -2.57 -2.95
C ALA A 66 25.83 -1.72 -2.18
N ARG A 67 25.43 -0.55 -2.70
CA ARG A 67 24.35 0.27 -2.09
C ARG A 67 23.03 -0.48 -2.02
N TYR A 68 22.66 -1.20 -3.06
CA TYR A 68 21.46 -2.04 -3.06
C TYR A 68 21.53 -3.13 -1.99
N GLN A 69 22.67 -3.81 -1.85
CA GLN A 69 22.84 -4.87 -0.85
C GLN A 69 22.73 -4.32 0.58
N LEU A 70 23.33 -3.14 0.84
CA LEU A 70 23.18 -2.46 2.12
C LEU A 70 21.72 -2.07 2.39
N TRP A 71 21.04 -1.51 1.39
CA TRP A 71 19.62 -1.20 1.49
C TRP A 71 18.78 -2.45 1.79
N LEU A 72 19.01 -3.54 1.06
CA LEU A 72 18.27 -4.79 1.25
C LEU A 72 18.44 -5.36 2.66
N ALA A 73 19.68 -5.38 3.16
CA ALA A 73 19.98 -5.86 4.51
C ALA A 73 19.30 -5.00 5.58
N GLU A 74 19.39 -3.69 5.47
CA GLU A 74 18.80 -2.75 6.42
C GLU A 74 17.26 -2.83 6.41
N MET A 75 16.63 -2.80 5.22
CA MET A 75 15.17 -2.90 5.11
C MET A 75 14.66 -4.26 5.56
N SER A 76 15.42 -5.35 5.31
CA SER A 76 15.08 -6.68 5.80
C SER A 76 15.08 -6.72 7.33
N SER A 77 16.07 -6.11 7.99
CA SER A 77 16.11 -6.00 9.44
C SER A 77 14.89 -5.26 9.99
N ARG A 78 14.53 -4.10 9.41
CA ARG A 78 13.39 -3.28 9.84
C ARG A 78 12.04 -3.97 9.63
N LEU A 79 11.90 -4.78 8.57
CA LEU A 79 10.66 -5.49 8.23
C LEU A 79 10.49 -6.84 8.94
N LYS A 80 11.48 -7.35 9.65
CA LYS A 80 11.46 -8.69 10.25
C LYS A 80 10.20 -8.99 11.08
N ARG A 81 9.72 -8.01 11.84
CA ARG A 81 8.48 -8.18 12.63
C ARG A 81 7.20 -8.15 11.82
N LYS A 82 7.21 -7.57 10.61
CA LYS A 82 6.03 -7.44 9.74
C LYS A 82 5.94 -8.60 8.75
N ILE A 83 7.07 -9.04 8.23
CA ILE A 83 7.22 -10.20 7.35
C ILE A 83 8.28 -11.11 7.99
N PRO A 84 7.89 -12.02 8.91
CA PRO A 84 8.85 -12.83 9.68
C PRO A 84 9.63 -13.83 8.84
N ASP A 85 8.99 -14.40 7.80
CA ASP A 85 9.63 -15.34 6.88
C ASP A 85 10.71 -14.64 6.05
N ASP A 86 11.95 -15.12 6.15
CA ASP A 86 13.11 -14.48 5.54
C ASP A 86 13.02 -14.49 4.01
N GLN A 87 12.59 -15.59 3.43
CA GLN A 87 12.48 -15.73 1.98
C GLN A 87 11.41 -14.78 1.42
N SER A 88 10.21 -14.79 1.99
CA SER A 88 9.13 -13.88 1.61
C SER A 88 9.50 -12.42 1.78
N ARG A 89 10.28 -12.10 2.82
CA ARG A 89 10.72 -10.73 3.10
C ARG A 89 11.72 -10.25 2.07
N ILE A 90 12.71 -11.07 1.70
CA ILE A 90 13.68 -10.74 0.66
C ILE A 90 12.98 -10.61 -0.70
N GLU A 91 12.13 -11.56 -1.09
CA GLU A 91 11.35 -11.51 -2.32
C GLU A 91 10.49 -10.23 -2.40
N PHE A 92 9.84 -9.86 -1.29
CA PHE A 92 9.07 -8.63 -1.19
C PHE A 92 9.94 -7.39 -1.41
N LEU A 93 11.09 -7.30 -0.76
CA LEU A 93 11.98 -6.14 -0.86
C LEU A 93 12.60 -6.03 -2.26
N GLU A 94 13.05 -7.15 -2.85
CA GLU A 94 13.56 -7.18 -4.23
C GLU A 94 12.49 -6.71 -5.22
N THR A 95 11.25 -7.17 -5.04
CA THR A 95 10.13 -6.76 -5.88
C THR A 95 9.79 -5.29 -5.68
N ALA A 96 9.76 -4.81 -4.44
CA ALA A 96 9.49 -3.40 -4.12
C ALA A 96 10.57 -2.48 -4.70
N TRP A 97 11.84 -2.84 -4.55
CA TRP A 97 12.94 -2.10 -5.19
C TRP A 97 12.79 -2.06 -6.70
N TYR A 98 12.58 -3.23 -7.33
CA TYR A 98 12.47 -3.33 -8.78
C TYR A 98 11.30 -2.50 -9.34
N GLU A 99 10.11 -2.64 -8.79
CA GLU A 99 8.91 -1.96 -9.32
C GLU A 99 8.94 -0.46 -9.03
N SER A 100 9.50 -0.03 -7.90
CA SER A 100 9.67 1.39 -7.59
C SER A 100 10.71 2.05 -8.51
N THR A 101 11.91 1.49 -8.63
CA THR A 101 12.97 2.05 -9.47
C THR A 101 12.60 2.05 -10.94
N ARG A 102 11.96 1.00 -11.44
CA ARG A 102 11.43 0.91 -12.80
C ARG A 102 10.39 2.00 -13.09
N SER A 103 9.60 2.37 -12.10
CA SER A 103 8.59 3.44 -12.20
C SER A 103 9.16 4.84 -11.89
N GLY A 104 10.48 4.97 -11.67
CA GLY A 104 11.10 6.24 -11.30
C GLY A 104 10.63 6.77 -9.94
N LEU A 105 10.30 5.86 -9.02
CA LEU A 105 9.89 6.19 -7.65
C LEU A 105 10.99 5.82 -6.66
N ASP A 106 11.06 6.53 -5.54
CA ASP A 106 11.95 6.20 -4.44
C ASP A 106 11.47 4.93 -3.71
N PRO A 107 12.31 3.88 -3.55
CA PRO A 107 11.93 2.66 -2.85
C PRO A 107 11.51 2.88 -1.39
N ALA A 108 12.13 3.81 -0.67
CA ALA A 108 11.77 4.13 0.70
C ALA A 108 10.38 4.79 0.77
N MET A 109 10.06 5.66 -0.20
CA MET A 109 8.74 6.26 -0.33
C MET A 109 7.68 5.18 -0.61
N VAL A 110 7.95 4.24 -1.49
CA VAL A 110 7.01 3.12 -1.78
C VAL A 110 6.82 2.23 -0.55
N LEU A 111 7.88 1.94 0.22
CA LEU A 111 7.73 1.24 1.51
C LEU A 111 6.86 2.03 2.49
N GLY A 112 7.05 3.35 2.59
CA GLY A 112 6.20 4.23 3.41
C GLY A 112 4.74 4.18 3.01
N LEU A 113 4.45 4.20 1.69
CA LEU A 113 3.10 4.07 1.16
C LEU A 113 2.50 2.70 1.52
N ILE A 114 3.22 1.60 1.31
CA ILE A 114 2.76 0.24 1.66
C ILE A 114 2.48 0.12 3.16
N GLN A 115 3.28 0.77 4.01
CA GLN A 115 3.02 0.82 5.45
C GLN A 115 1.67 1.45 5.76
N VAL A 116 1.31 2.54 5.11
CA VAL A 116 0.04 3.26 5.29
C VAL A 116 -1.13 2.46 4.72
N GLU A 117 -0.96 1.88 3.53
CA GLU A 117 -2.02 1.17 2.81
C GLU A 117 -2.41 -0.16 3.47
N SER A 118 -1.45 -0.99 3.80
CA SER A 118 -1.73 -2.36 4.24
C SER A 118 -1.01 -2.79 5.50
N ALA A 119 -0.10 -1.97 6.04
CA ALA A 119 0.86 -2.39 7.06
C ALA A 119 1.61 -3.68 6.66
N TYR A 120 1.95 -3.80 5.37
CA TYR A 120 2.64 -4.95 4.75
C TYR A 120 1.82 -6.25 4.71
N ARG A 121 0.49 -6.18 4.75
CA ARG A 121 -0.37 -7.37 4.67
C ARG A 121 -0.69 -7.70 3.22
N LYS A 122 -0.16 -8.84 2.75
CA LYS A 122 -0.32 -9.32 1.37
C LYS A 122 -1.79 -9.44 0.93
N TYR A 123 -2.66 -9.90 1.82
CA TYR A 123 -4.07 -10.16 1.53
C TYR A 123 -5.01 -9.12 2.14
N ALA A 124 -4.52 -7.89 2.35
CA ALA A 124 -5.36 -6.82 2.85
C ALA A 124 -6.49 -6.51 1.85
N VAL A 125 -7.69 -6.31 2.39
CA VAL A 125 -8.87 -5.84 1.65
C VAL A 125 -9.48 -4.70 2.46
N SER A 126 -9.70 -3.55 1.84
CA SER A 126 -10.39 -2.43 2.49
C SER A 126 -11.92 -2.57 2.39
N MET A 127 -12.66 -1.76 3.14
CA MET A 127 -14.13 -1.72 3.07
C MET A 127 -14.65 -1.38 1.68
N VAL A 128 -13.89 -0.65 0.87
CA VAL A 128 -14.24 -0.30 -0.51
C VAL A 128 -13.67 -1.27 -1.54
N GLY A 129 -13.04 -2.37 -1.09
CA GLY A 129 -12.56 -3.46 -1.93
C GLY A 129 -11.15 -3.28 -2.51
N ALA A 130 -10.37 -2.29 -2.09
CA ALA A 130 -8.96 -2.17 -2.45
C ALA A 130 -8.17 -3.37 -1.95
N ARG A 131 -7.14 -3.84 -2.70
CA ARG A 131 -6.50 -5.13 -2.48
C ARG A 131 -4.98 -5.06 -2.39
N GLY A 132 -4.44 -5.91 -1.54
CA GLY A 132 -3.02 -6.23 -1.45
C GLY A 132 -2.16 -5.17 -0.81
N TYR A 133 -0.85 -5.27 -1.00
CA TYR A 133 0.16 -4.43 -0.36
C TYR A 133 -0.06 -2.93 -0.58
N MET A 134 -0.35 -2.53 -1.83
CA MET A 134 -0.53 -1.14 -2.23
C MET A 134 -2.00 -0.73 -2.34
N GLN A 135 -2.94 -1.57 -1.87
CA GLN A 135 -4.39 -1.31 -1.86
C GLN A 135 -4.92 -0.80 -3.21
N VAL A 136 -4.60 -1.55 -4.26
CA VAL A 136 -5.04 -1.23 -5.61
C VAL A 136 -6.53 -1.55 -5.78
N MET A 137 -7.29 -0.60 -6.33
CA MET A 137 -8.71 -0.81 -6.62
C MET A 137 -8.91 -1.76 -7.79
N PRO A 138 -9.87 -2.72 -7.68
CA PRO A 138 -10.09 -3.76 -8.71
C PRO A 138 -10.45 -3.22 -10.10
N PHE A 139 -11.04 -2.04 -10.22
CA PHE A 139 -11.37 -1.46 -11.53
C PHE A 139 -10.14 -1.26 -12.43
N TRP A 140 -8.96 -1.03 -11.82
CA TRP A 140 -7.72 -0.87 -12.58
C TRP A 140 -7.39 -2.08 -13.45
N THR A 141 -7.75 -3.30 -13.02
CA THR A 141 -7.51 -4.50 -13.85
C THR A 141 -8.35 -4.49 -15.13
N GLY A 142 -9.52 -3.85 -15.12
CA GLY A 142 -10.33 -3.66 -16.33
C GLY A 142 -9.89 -2.48 -17.19
N VAL A 143 -9.36 -1.41 -16.56
CA VAL A 143 -8.93 -0.20 -17.30
C VAL A 143 -7.65 -0.43 -18.09
N VAL A 144 -6.66 -1.16 -17.49
CA VAL A 144 -5.31 -1.27 -18.05
C VAL A 144 -4.72 -2.68 -18.02
N GLY A 145 -5.49 -3.68 -17.59
CA GLY A 145 -5.06 -5.07 -17.48
C GLY A 145 -5.96 -6.04 -18.25
N ASP A 146 -6.03 -7.25 -17.77
CA ASP A 146 -6.79 -8.36 -18.32
C ASP A 146 -8.10 -8.64 -17.58
N SER A 147 -8.58 -7.71 -16.77
CA SER A 147 -9.78 -7.80 -15.91
C SER A 147 -9.69 -8.85 -14.80
N ASP A 148 -8.56 -9.53 -14.63
CA ASP A 148 -8.39 -10.50 -13.56
C ASP A 148 -8.07 -9.81 -12.22
N ARG A 149 -9.11 -9.60 -11.43
CA ARG A 149 -9.05 -8.97 -10.11
C ARG A 149 -8.28 -9.80 -9.08
N SER A 150 -8.11 -11.12 -9.30
CA SER A 150 -7.38 -12.00 -8.38
C SER A 150 -5.89 -11.72 -8.39
N LYS A 151 -5.36 -11.23 -9.50
CA LYS A 151 -3.95 -10.83 -9.66
C LYS A 151 -3.49 -9.75 -8.68
N LEU A 152 -4.41 -8.96 -8.14
CA LEU A 152 -4.08 -7.96 -7.12
C LEU A 152 -3.64 -8.56 -5.77
N PHE A 153 -3.75 -9.87 -5.58
CA PHE A 153 -3.16 -10.59 -4.44
C PHE A 153 -1.81 -11.23 -4.77
N HIS A 154 -1.39 -11.23 -6.03
CA HIS A 154 -0.03 -11.58 -6.40
C HIS A 154 0.90 -10.40 -6.12
N MET A 155 1.94 -10.62 -5.33
CA MET A 155 2.84 -9.58 -4.84
C MET A 155 3.39 -8.71 -5.98
N GLN A 156 4.03 -9.33 -6.98
CA GLN A 156 4.61 -8.60 -8.09
C GLN A 156 3.57 -7.80 -8.88
N ALA A 157 2.41 -8.40 -9.19
CA ALA A 157 1.35 -7.70 -9.90
C ALA A 157 0.85 -6.50 -9.10
N ASN A 158 0.59 -6.68 -7.80
CA ASN A 158 0.10 -5.61 -6.93
C ASN A 158 1.07 -4.42 -6.85
N LEU A 159 2.36 -4.70 -6.62
CA LEU A 159 3.39 -3.65 -6.56
C LEU A 159 3.56 -2.95 -7.91
N ARG A 160 3.48 -3.69 -9.01
CA ARG A 160 3.55 -3.14 -10.36
C ARG A 160 2.38 -2.19 -10.65
N TYR A 161 1.15 -2.63 -10.39
CA TYR A 161 -0.03 -1.77 -10.54
C TYR A 161 0.10 -0.53 -9.67
N GLY A 162 0.41 -0.69 -8.39
CA GLY A 162 0.50 0.42 -7.46
C GLY A 162 1.57 1.44 -7.84
N CYS A 163 2.78 0.99 -8.20
CA CYS A 163 3.87 1.88 -8.63
C CYS A 163 3.55 2.59 -9.95
N ALA A 164 3.00 1.87 -10.93
CA ALA A 164 2.64 2.45 -12.22
C ALA A 164 1.52 3.49 -12.10
N ILE A 165 0.49 3.22 -11.28
CA ILE A 165 -0.61 4.16 -11.01
C ILE A 165 -0.09 5.41 -10.27
N LEU A 166 0.76 5.23 -9.27
CA LEU A 166 1.35 6.36 -8.55
C LEU A 166 2.23 7.22 -9.48
N ARG A 167 3.03 6.59 -10.35
CA ARG A 167 3.83 7.29 -11.35
C ARG A 167 2.95 8.10 -12.30
N MET A 168 1.89 7.49 -12.81
CA MET A 168 0.91 8.19 -13.64
C MET A 168 0.34 9.43 -12.93
N TYR A 169 -0.10 9.30 -11.68
CA TYR A 169 -0.61 10.44 -10.93
C TYR A 169 0.47 11.51 -10.67
N LEU A 170 1.71 11.08 -10.45
CA LEU A 170 2.83 12.02 -10.27
C LEU A 170 3.08 12.83 -11.54
N ASP A 171 2.97 12.19 -12.73
CA ASP A 171 3.07 12.86 -14.02
C ASP A 171 1.90 13.82 -14.25
N MET A 172 0.67 13.39 -13.94
CA MET A 172 -0.54 14.23 -14.05
C MET A 172 -0.50 15.47 -13.14
N GLU A 173 0.18 15.38 -12.00
CA GLU A 173 0.36 16.49 -11.04
C GLU A 173 1.67 17.26 -11.26
N GLY A 174 2.32 17.11 -12.43
CA GLY A 174 3.55 17.85 -12.77
C GLY A 174 4.72 17.59 -11.82
N GLY A 175 4.80 16.38 -11.25
CA GLY A 175 5.83 16.01 -10.27
C GLY A 175 5.48 16.36 -8.82
N ASN A 176 4.30 16.92 -8.55
CA ASN A 176 3.88 17.24 -7.19
C ASN A 176 3.45 15.96 -6.44
N LEU A 177 4.37 15.38 -5.68
CA LEU A 177 4.13 14.13 -4.94
C LEU A 177 2.97 14.25 -3.93
N TYR A 178 2.81 15.39 -3.28
CA TYR A 178 1.74 15.59 -2.30
C TYR A 178 0.35 15.46 -2.94
N LEU A 179 0.14 16.09 -4.09
CA LEU A 179 -1.11 16.00 -4.84
C LEU A 179 -1.29 14.61 -5.47
N ALA A 180 -0.21 14.00 -5.97
CA ALA A 180 -0.23 12.65 -6.53
C ALA A 180 -0.65 11.61 -5.48
N LEU A 181 -0.12 11.68 -4.27
CA LEU A 181 -0.53 10.82 -3.14
C LEU A 181 -2.01 11.05 -2.80
N GLY A 182 -2.47 12.29 -2.81
CA GLY A 182 -3.89 12.60 -2.61
C GLY A 182 -4.79 11.98 -3.69
N ARG A 183 -4.38 12.00 -4.98
CA ARG A 183 -5.09 11.29 -6.06
C ARG A 183 -5.07 9.79 -5.85
N TYR A 184 -3.89 9.23 -5.54
CA TYR A 184 -3.75 7.80 -5.29
C TYR A 184 -4.75 7.27 -4.27
N ASN A 185 -4.98 8.03 -3.21
CA ASN A 185 -5.96 7.67 -2.16
C ASN A 185 -7.40 8.15 -2.48
N GLY A 186 -7.63 8.93 -3.54
CA GLY A 186 -8.94 9.55 -3.82
C GLY A 186 -9.30 10.71 -2.89
N SER A 187 -8.30 11.31 -2.26
CA SER A 187 -8.44 12.43 -1.31
C SER A 187 -7.62 13.66 -1.73
N ARG A 188 -7.50 13.90 -3.05
CA ARG A 188 -6.73 15.03 -3.60
C ARG A 188 -7.05 16.34 -2.87
N GLY A 189 -6.01 17.05 -2.46
CA GLY A 189 -6.12 18.31 -1.72
C GLY A 189 -6.36 18.17 -0.21
N LYS A 190 -6.59 16.96 0.31
CA LYS A 190 -6.70 16.71 1.75
C LYS A 190 -5.36 16.28 2.35
N PRO A 191 -4.96 16.82 3.51
CA PRO A 191 -3.61 16.63 4.05
C PRO A 191 -3.37 15.28 4.73
N GLN A 192 -4.42 14.60 5.19
CA GLN A 192 -4.29 13.45 6.08
C GLN A 192 -3.46 12.32 5.47
N TYR A 193 -3.82 11.89 4.27
CA TYR A 193 -3.14 10.77 3.62
C TYR A 193 -1.73 11.13 3.13
N PRO A 194 -1.51 12.21 2.38
CA PRO A 194 -0.15 12.58 1.98
C PRO A 194 0.78 12.75 3.18
N ASN A 195 0.34 13.41 4.25
CA ASN A 195 1.16 13.58 5.45
C ASN A 195 1.49 12.24 6.13
N ALA A 196 0.54 11.29 6.16
CA ALA A 196 0.80 9.96 6.70
C ALA A 196 1.88 9.21 5.90
N VAL A 197 1.79 9.25 4.54
CA VAL A 197 2.80 8.61 3.67
C VAL A 197 4.15 9.29 3.79
N LEU A 198 4.22 10.62 3.75
CA LEU A 198 5.48 11.37 3.90
C LEU A 198 6.13 11.13 5.27
N SER A 199 5.34 11.05 6.33
CA SER A 199 5.84 10.70 7.66
C SER A 199 6.36 9.25 7.74
N ALA A 200 5.67 8.33 7.07
CA ALA A 200 6.12 6.94 6.96
C ALA A 200 7.39 6.81 6.11
N TRP A 201 7.48 7.52 4.99
CA TRP A 201 8.66 7.55 4.12
C TRP A 201 9.93 7.85 4.91
N LYS A 202 9.96 8.94 5.70
CA LYS A 202 11.10 9.31 6.54
C LYS A 202 11.62 8.17 7.43
N LYS A 203 10.75 7.24 7.82
CA LYS A 203 11.14 6.06 8.62
C LYS A 203 11.83 4.97 7.79
N TRP A 204 11.72 5.02 6.47
CA TRP A 204 12.32 4.05 5.54
C TRP A 204 13.54 4.62 4.80
N GLU A 205 13.82 5.90 4.93
CA GLU A 205 15.07 6.47 4.44
C GLU A 205 16.27 5.82 5.14
N MET A 206 17.31 5.55 4.38
CA MET A 206 18.60 5.19 4.98
C MET A 206 19.23 6.47 5.53
N ASN A 207 19.69 6.42 6.76
CA ASN A 207 20.53 7.51 7.27
C ASN A 207 21.76 7.61 6.36
N ALA A 208 21.98 8.79 5.79
CA ALA A 208 23.25 9.10 5.15
C ALA A 208 24.31 9.03 6.25
N GLY A 209 25.14 7.96 6.22
CA GLY A 209 26.30 7.82 7.08
C GLY A 209 27.35 8.86 6.73
#